data_d7dde3ec3bfa1403c7b9151e7dcc8728
#
_entry.id   d7dde3ec3bfa1403c7b9151e7dcc8728
#
_cell.length_a   1.000
_cell.length_b   1.000
_cell.length_c   1.000
_cell.angle_alpha   90.00
_cell.angle_beta   90.00
_cell.angle_gamma   90.00
#
_symmetry.space_group_name_H-M   'P 1'
#
loop_
_entity.id
_entity.type
_entity.pdbx_description
1 polymer ?
#
loop_
_entity_poly.entity_id
_entity_poly.type
_entity_poly.pdbx_seq_one_letter_code
_entity_poly.pdbx_strand_id
1 'polypeptide(L)'
;MTTAAPPLVRAVDLTLRHGAQLVQRDLNFDIRGGEVFVIVGPSGCGKSTLLRHLIGLQSPAAGQVLYGERDLNEADDEQLAALRRQFGVMFQAGALWSSMTVGENLMLPMRMFSTLGRRERELQARFKLALVGLDGCFDLEPASLSGGMRKRAAIARALALDPQLLYLDEPSSGLDPVNAARLDELILNLRRHLGTTVVMVTHEIESVFAVADRVLYLDEKEKTMTALDAPAALLDHGPEAVRAFLLHGAPTGKALSA
;
A
#
# COMPACT_ATOMS: atom_id res chain seq x y z
N MET A 1 29.72 -11.87 0.62
CA MET A 1 28.41 -11.95 1.29
C MET A 1 27.85 -10.54 1.29
N THR A 2 26.96 -10.22 0.37
CA THR A 2 26.28 -8.91 0.34
C THR A 2 25.28 -8.92 1.50
N THR A 3 25.57 -8.18 2.55
CA THR A 3 24.60 -7.95 3.63
C THR A 3 23.38 -7.26 3.02
N ALA A 4 22.25 -7.96 2.95
CA ALA A 4 20.99 -7.37 2.51
C ALA A 4 20.73 -6.10 3.34
N ALA A 5 20.29 -5.02 2.69
CA ALA A 5 19.92 -3.81 3.40
C ALA A 5 18.84 -4.13 4.47
N PRO A 6 18.89 -3.47 5.64
CA PRO A 6 17.91 -3.72 6.68
C PRO A 6 16.49 -3.42 6.15
N PRO A 7 15.48 -4.18 6.60
CA PRO A 7 14.10 -3.97 6.18
C PRO A 7 13.59 -2.60 6.64
N LEU A 8 12.72 -1.98 5.83
CA LEU A 8 12.09 -0.70 6.19
C LEU A 8 11.07 -0.86 7.32
N VAL A 9 10.29 -1.96 7.28
CA VAL A 9 9.27 -2.26 8.28
C VAL A 9 9.38 -3.72 8.70
N ARG A 10 9.19 -4.00 9.97
CA ARG A 10 9.07 -5.36 10.51
C ARG A 10 7.84 -5.47 11.42
N ALA A 11 7.07 -6.53 11.23
CA ALA A 11 6.09 -6.99 12.20
C ALA A 11 6.72 -8.11 13.02
N VAL A 12 6.65 -8.01 14.34
CA VAL A 12 7.21 -9.01 15.27
C VAL A 12 6.12 -9.45 16.23
N ASP A 13 5.77 -10.73 16.18
CA ASP A 13 4.75 -11.39 17.03
C ASP A 13 3.41 -10.61 17.09
N LEU A 14 3.05 -9.96 15.95
CA LEU A 14 1.99 -8.99 15.90
C LEU A 14 0.62 -9.67 16.04
N THR A 15 -0.17 -9.25 17.04
CA THR A 15 -1.53 -9.73 17.29
C THR A 15 -2.54 -8.60 17.16
N LEU A 16 -3.52 -8.79 16.30
CA LEU A 16 -4.54 -7.82 15.94
C LEU A 16 -5.89 -8.24 16.51
N ARG A 17 -6.60 -7.28 17.15
CA ARG A 17 -7.95 -7.49 17.68
C ARG A 17 -8.89 -6.37 17.27
N HIS A 18 -10.17 -6.69 17.22
CA HIS A 18 -11.25 -5.71 17.19
C HIS A 18 -12.12 -5.91 18.42
N GLY A 19 -11.93 -5.08 19.44
CA GLY A 19 -12.47 -5.32 20.77
C GLY A 19 -12.00 -6.67 21.33
N ALA A 20 -12.92 -7.55 21.71
CA ALA A 20 -12.60 -8.89 22.20
C ALA A 20 -12.28 -9.90 21.08
N GLN A 21 -12.65 -9.59 19.82
CA GLN A 21 -12.49 -10.52 18.70
C GLN A 21 -11.05 -10.54 18.20
N LEU A 22 -10.45 -11.75 18.14
CA LEU A 22 -9.17 -11.97 17.49
C LEU A 22 -9.33 -11.86 15.96
N VAL A 23 -8.53 -10.99 15.34
CA VAL A 23 -8.48 -10.81 13.89
C VAL A 23 -7.34 -11.63 13.31
N GLN A 24 -6.11 -11.38 13.76
CA GLN A 24 -4.90 -12.11 13.37
C GLN A 24 -3.95 -12.20 14.57
N ARG A 25 -3.06 -13.19 14.59
CA ARG A 25 -2.06 -13.40 15.65
C ARG A 25 -0.74 -13.87 15.05
N ASP A 26 0.31 -13.71 15.84
CA ASP A 26 1.64 -14.27 15.59
C ASP A 26 2.19 -13.89 14.21
N LEU A 27 1.86 -12.67 13.72
CA LEU A 27 2.33 -12.21 12.42
C LEU A 27 3.80 -11.79 12.54
N ASN A 28 4.65 -12.44 11.74
CA ASN A 28 6.09 -12.19 11.69
C ASN A 28 6.51 -12.03 10.23
N PHE A 29 6.83 -10.80 9.79
CA PHE A 29 7.30 -10.53 8.45
C PHE A 29 8.11 -9.25 8.38
N ASP A 30 8.84 -9.09 7.27
CA ASP A 30 9.60 -7.89 6.93
C ASP A 30 9.12 -7.29 5.61
N ILE A 31 9.26 -5.98 5.45
CA ILE A 31 9.05 -5.25 4.20
C ILE A 31 10.38 -4.60 3.82
N ARG A 32 10.88 -4.93 2.63
CA ARG A 32 12.19 -4.50 2.13
C ARG A 32 12.10 -3.23 1.33
N GLY A 33 13.14 -2.42 1.35
CA GLY A 33 13.20 -1.22 0.52
C GLY A 33 13.13 -1.52 -0.97
N GLY A 34 12.31 -0.78 -1.72
CA GLY A 34 12.17 -0.88 -3.17
C GLY A 34 11.39 -2.09 -3.67
N GLU A 35 10.67 -2.83 -2.80
CA GLU A 35 9.77 -3.91 -3.24
C GLU A 35 8.31 -3.47 -3.35
N VAL A 36 7.53 -4.21 -4.10
CA VAL A 36 6.07 -4.22 -4.04
C VAL A 36 5.65 -5.43 -3.21
N PHE A 37 5.25 -5.16 -1.97
CA PHE A 37 4.78 -6.14 -1.00
C PHE A 37 3.26 -6.18 -0.99
N VAL A 38 2.65 -7.32 -1.30
CA VAL A 38 1.20 -7.41 -1.44
C VAL A 38 0.61 -8.28 -0.33
N ILE A 39 -0.43 -7.78 0.33
CA ILE A 39 -1.18 -8.50 1.37
C ILE A 39 -2.48 -8.99 0.74
N VAL A 40 -2.67 -10.30 0.74
CA VAL A 40 -3.85 -10.96 0.19
C VAL A 40 -4.52 -11.90 1.19
N GLY A 41 -5.69 -12.38 0.85
CA GLY A 41 -6.47 -13.35 1.64
C GLY A 41 -7.97 -13.13 1.47
N PRO A 42 -8.82 -14.02 2.01
CA PRO A 42 -10.27 -13.93 1.92
C PRO A 42 -10.84 -12.61 2.44
N SER A 43 -12.06 -12.27 2.05
CA SER A 43 -12.76 -11.12 2.60
C SER A 43 -12.95 -11.29 4.11
N GLY A 44 -12.69 -10.23 4.88
CA GLY A 44 -12.83 -10.28 6.34
C GLY A 44 -11.63 -10.89 7.11
N CYS A 45 -10.60 -11.45 6.44
CA CYS A 45 -9.43 -12.01 7.13
C CYS A 45 -8.56 -10.97 7.88
N GLY A 46 -8.77 -9.66 7.69
CA GLY A 46 -8.07 -8.64 8.45
C GLY A 46 -7.00 -7.85 7.68
N LYS A 47 -6.96 -7.89 6.34
CA LYS A 47 -5.98 -7.16 5.51
C LYS A 47 -5.93 -5.66 5.82
N SER A 48 -7.06 -4.97 5.70
CA SER A 48 -7.14 -3.53 6.01
C SER A 48 -6.93 -3.23 7.50
N THR A 49 -7.24 -4.19 8.37
CA THR A 49 -6.90 -4.10 9.81
C THR A 49 -5.39 -4.13 9.99
N LEU A 50 -4.69 -5.09 9.36
CA LEU A 50 -3.22 -5.13 9.39
C LEU A 50 -2.62 -3.83 8.86
N LEU A 51 -3.10 -3.33 7.71
CA LEU A 51 -2.63 -2.07 7.15
C LEU A 51 -2.78 -0.92 8.16
N ARG A 52 -3.92 -0.82 8.85
CA ARG A 52 -4.14 0.23 9.88
C ARG A 52 -3.16 0.14 11.06
N HIS A 53 -2.74 -1.06 11.44
CA HIS A 53 -1.70 -1.23 12.46
C HIS A 53 -0.32 -0.83 11.92
N LEU A 54 0.02 -1.22 10.68
CA LEU A 54 1.28 -0.85 10.06
C LEU A 54 1.46 0.67 9.94
N ILE A 55 0.38 1.43 9.72
CA ILE A 55 0.43 2.91 9.64
C ILE A 55 0.15 3.63 10.97
N GLY A 56 0.03 2.89 12.07
CA GLY A 56 -0.17 3.46 13.41
C GLY A 56 -1.52 4.15 13.61
N LEU A 57 -2.58 3.70 12.92
CA LEU A 57 -3.96 4.13 13.19
C LEU A 57 -4.63 3.28 14.27
N GLN A 58 -4.09 2.11 14.55
CA GLN A 58 -4.53 1.21 15.60
C GLN A 58 -3.32 0.62 16.29
N SER A 59 -3.34 0.52 17.60
CA SER A 59 -2.29 -0.19 18.37
C SER A 59 -2.59 -1.68 18.41
N PRO A 60 -1.58 -2.56 18.23
CA PRO A 60 -1.76 -4.00 18.32
C PRO A 60 -2.11 -4.44 19.75
N ALA A 61 -2.73 -5.60 19.86
CA ALA A 61 -3.02 -6.22 21.17
C ALA A 61 -1.75 -6.84 21.78
N ALA A 62 -0.80 -7.26 20.94
CA ALA A 62 0.54 -7.73 21.34
C ALA A 62 1.47 -7.63 20.12
N GLY A 63 2.78 -7.70 20.38
CA GLY A 63 3.82 -7.58 19.36
C GLY A 63 4.11 -6.15 18.96
N GLN A 64 4.94 -5.98 17.93
CA GLN A 64 5.52 -4.70 17.56
C GLN A 64 5.46 -4.46 16.05
N VAL A 65 5.36 -3.18 15.66
CA VAL A 65 5.59 -2.70 14.29
C VAL A 65 6.81 -1.78 14.32
N LEU A 66 7.89 -2.23 13.73
CA LEU A 66 9.18 -1.54 13.74
C LEU A 66 9.42 -0.86 12.39
N TYR A 67 9.72 0.44 12.41
CA TYR A 67 10.27 1.22 11.29
C TYR A 67 11.78 1.40 11.52
N GLY A 68 12.58 0.63 10.79
CA GLY A 68 13.98 0.41 11.15
C GLY A 68 14.07 -0.23 12.53
N GLU A 69 14.60 0.52 13.51
CA GLU A 69 14.72 0.06 14.91
C GLU A 69 13.66 0.68 15.84
N ARG A 70 12.78 1.55 15.33
CA ARG A 70 11.80 2.28 16.15
C ARG A 70 10.46 1.56 16.16
N ASP A 71 9.96 1.27 17.36
CA ASP A 71 8.60 0.77 17.52
C ASP A 71 7.59 1.90 17.32
N LEU A 72 6.67 1.69 16.39
CA LEU A 72 5.61 2.65 16.06
C LEU A 72 4.66 2.91 17.26
N ASN A 73 4.50 1.92 18.15
CA ASN A 73 3.55 2.00 19.27
C ASN A 73 4.19 2.61 20.54
N GLU A 74 5.52 2.62 20.63
CA GLU A 74 6.27 3.23 21.73
C GLU A 74 6.71 4.66 21.38
N ALA A 75 6.49 5.11 20.14
CA ALA A 75 6.84 6.44 19.67
C ALA A 75 5.97 7.50 20.34
N ASP A 76 6.60 8.55 20.85
CA ASP A 76 5.91 9.77 21.30
C ASP A 76 5.28 10.52 20.09
N ASP A 77 4.49 11.56 20.36
CA ASP A 77 3.76 12.30 19.32
C ASP A 77 4.69 12.91 18.25
N GLU A 78 5.86 13.38 18.63
CA GLU A 78 6.84 13.98 17.70
C GLU A 78 7.50 12.91 16.84
N GLN A 79 7.91 11.80 17.44
CA GLN A 79 8.47 10.64 16.76
C GLN A 79 7.45 10.01 15.82
N LEU A 80 6.20 9.88 16.27
CA LEU A 80 5.10 9.34 15.45
C LEU A 80 4.81 10.26 14.26
N ALA A 81 4.80 11.58 14.46
CA ALA A 81 4.66 12.54 13.37
C ALA A 81 5.84 12.47 12.37
N ALA A 82 7.06 12.21 12.84
CA ALA A 82 8.23 12.02 11.99
C ALA A 82 8.15 10.72 11.20
N LEU A 83 7.72 9.62 11.82
CA LEU A 83 7.51 8.34 11.14
C LEU A 83 6.42 8.44 10.08
N ARG A 84 5.28 9.07 10.39
CA ARG A 84 4.16 9.25 9.45
C ARG A 84 4.52 10.08 8.21
N ARG A 85 5.55 10.90 8.27
CA ARG A 85 6.07 11.61 7.08
C ARG A 85 6.88 10.72 6.14
N GLN A 86 7.33 9.55 6.60
CA GLN A 86 8.12 8.61 5.78
C GLN A 86 7.24 7.75 4.87
N PHE A 87 5.92 7.71 5.10
CA PHE A 87 5.01 6.95 4.26
C PHE A 87 3.79 7.75 3.82
N GLY A 88 3.30 7.46 2.63
CA GLY A 88 2.03 7.95 2.11
C GLY A 88 0.97 6.87 2.19
N VAL A 89 -0.30 7.28 2.33
CA VAL A 89 -1.42 6.33 2.41
C VAL A 89 -2.52 6.71 1.42
N MET A 90 -2.95 5.70 0.65
CA MET A 90 -4.18 5.75 -0.13
C MET A 90 -5.18 4.77 0.47
N PHE A 91 -6.27 5.25 1.02
CA PHE A 91 -7.40 4.43 1.48
C PHE A 91 -8.32 4.04 0.33
N GLN A 92 -9.07 2.97 0.48
CA GLN A 92 -9.96 2.38 -0.53
C GLN A 92 -10.86 3.41 -1.25
N ALA A 93 -11.46 4.35 -0.52
CA ALA A 93 -12.29 5.41 -1.10
C ALA A 93 -11.49 6.60 -1.67
N GLY A 94 -10.13 6.55 -1.65
CA GLY A 94 -9.26 7.64 -2.06
C GLY A 94 -9.17 8.78 -1.03
N ALA A 95 -10.19 9.00 -0.23
CA ALA A 95 -10.29 10.02 0.84
C ALA A 95 -9.90 11.45 0.42
N LEU A 96 -10.17 11.83 -0.84
CA LEU A 96 -10.02 13.22 -1.29
C LEU A 96 -11.10 14.09 -0.65
N TRP A 97 -10.71 15.27 -0.19
CA TRP A 97 -11.65 16.27 0.32
C TRP A 97 -12.48 16.84 -0.83
N SER A 98 -13.79 16.63 -0.80
CA SER A 98 -14.71 17.07 -1.86
C SER A 98 -14.87 18.60 -1.96
N SER A 99 -14.58 19.33 -0.89
CA SER A 99 -14.63 20.79 -0.82
C SER A 99 -13.33 21.47 -1.29
N MET A 100 -12.36 20.69 -1.77
CA MET A 100 -11.06 21.18 -2.28
C MET A 100 -10.86 20.68 -3.70
N THR A 101 -10.15 21.49 -4.52
CA THR A 101 -9.68 21.02 -5.83
C THR A 101 -8.67 19.87 -5.64
N VAL A 102 -8.37 19.17 -6.72
CA VAL A 102 -7.34 18.12 -6.73
C VAL A 102 -5.99 18.69 -6.31
N GLY A 103 -5.60 19.84 -6.85
CA GLY A 103 -4.36 20.52 -6.45
C GLY A 103 -4.32 20.90 -4.97
N GLU A 104 -5.43 21.43 -4.44
CA GLU A 104 -5.53 21.76 -3.00
C GLU A 104 -5.42 20.52 -2.11
N ASN A 105 -6.01 19.39 -2.55
CA ASN A 105 -5.85 18.10 -1.85
C ASN A 105 -4.37 17.67 -1.77
N LEU A 106 -3.59 17.85 -2.83
CA LEU A 106 -2.16 17.53 -2.83
C LEU A 106 -1.34 18.53 -2.02
N MET A 107 -1.70 19.81 -2.08
CA MET A 107 -0.99 20.85 -1.31
C MET A 107 -1.26 20.79 0.19
N LEU A 108 -2.36 20.18 0.63
CA LEU A 108 -2.73 20.12 2.05
C LEU A 108 -1.65 19.49 2.93
N PRO A 109 -1.17 18.24 2.66
CA PRO A 109 -0.08 17.66 3.44
C PRO A 109 1.23 18.47 3.36
N MET A 110 1.55 19.04 2.20
CA MET A 110 2.73 19.91 2.06
C MET A 110 2.62 21.18 2.93
N ARG A 111 1.42 21.77 3.02
CA ARG A 111 1.16 22.93 3.89
C ARG A 111 1.33 22.61 5.37
N MET A 112 0.94 21.41 5.77
CA MET A 112 0.98 20.97 7.18
C MET A 112 2.37 20.52 7.61
N PHE A 113 3.16 19.90 6.72
CA PHE A 113 4.35 19.15 7.10
C PHE A 113 5.62 19.53 6.33
N SER A 114 5.60 20.59 5.53
CA SER A 114 6.80 21.11 4.85
C SER A 114 6.96 22.62 5.06
N THR A 115 8.15 23.12 4.81
CA THR A 115 8.48 24.57 4.84
C THR A 115 8.29 25.26 3.50
N LEU A 116 7.81 24.55 2.48
CA LEU A 116 7.63 25.07 1.12
C LEU A 116 6.68 26.25 1.08
N GLY A 117 7.01 27.27 0.30
CA GLY A 117 6.15 28.40 -0.01
C GLY A 117 4.95 27.98 -0.90
N ARG A 118 3.93 28.84 -0.99
CA ARG A 118 2.71 28.51 -1.78
C ARG A 118 3.04 28.13 -3.24
N ARG A 119 3.90 28.91 -3.90
CA ARG A 119 4.29 28.67 -5.31
C ARG A 119 5.03 27.33 -5.48
N GLU A 120 5.90 27.00 -4.52
CA GLU A 120 6.64 25.75 -4.55
C GLU A 120 5.70 24.54 -4.34
N ARG A 121 4.76 24.63 -3.41
CA ARG A 121 3.73 23.59 -3.20
C ARG A 121 2.88 23.39 -4.45
N GLU A 122 2.50 24.48 -5.16
CA GLU A 122 1.75 24.37 -6.40
C GLU A 122 2.56 23.64 -7.48
N LEU A 123 3.84 23.99 -7.67
CA LEU A 123 4.73 23.31 -8.61
C LEU A 123 4.89 21.83 -8.28
N GLN A 124 5.10 21.51 -6.99
CA GLN A 124 5.19 20.13 -6.54
C GLN A 124 3.88 19.36 -6.77
N ALA A 125 2.74 19.96 -6.46
CA ALA A 125 1.44 19.32 -6.69
C ALA A 125 1.19 19.03 -8.18
N ARG A 126 1.50 19.99 -9.08
CA ARG A 126 1.42 19.78 -10.54
C ARG A 126 2.38 18.69 -11.00
N PHE A 127 3.60 18.64 -10.47
CA PHE A 127 4.56 17.57 -10.75
C PHE A 127 4.02 16.20 -10.31
N LYS A 128 3.45 16.09 -9.09
CA LYS A 128 2.86 14.82 -8.62
C LYS A 128 1.65 14.40 -9.46
N LEU A 129 0.85 15.34 -9.94
CA LEU A 129 -0.25 15.04 -10.87
C LEU A 129 0.27 14.55 -12.23
N ALA A 130 1.34 15.13 -12.74
CA ALA A 130 1.99 14.66 -13.96
C ALA A 130 2.50 13.23 -13.83
N LEU A 131 3.13 12.87 -12.69
CA LEU A 131 3.60 11.50 -12.42
C LEU A 131 2.49 10.44 -12.51
N VAL A 132 1.25 10.81 -12.21
CA VAL A 132 0.10 9.91 -12.28
C VAL A 132 -0.75 10.11 -13.55
N GLY A 133 -0.27 10.91 -14.52
CA GLY A 133 -0.98 11.20 -15.78
C GLY A 133 -2.26 12.02 -15.60
N LEU A 134 -2.22 13.04 -14.73
CA LEU A 134 -3.33 13.95 -14.42
C LEU A 134 -2.93 15.44 -14.56
N ASP A 135 -2.08 15.77 -15.53
CA ASP A 135 -1.50 17.11 -15.71
C ASP A 135 -2.53 18.24 -15.74
N GLY A 136 -3.68 18.03 -16.37
CA GLY A 136 -4.73 19.04 -16.51
C GLY A 136 -5.74 19.08 -15.35
N CYS A 137 -5.55 18.32 -14.28
CA CYS A 137 -6.59 18.11 -13.26
C CYS A 137 -6.43 18.97 -12.00
N PHE A 138 -5.44 19.87 -11.95
CA PHE A 138 -5.10 20.63 -10.73
C PHE A 138 -6.28 21.43 -10.18
N ASP A 139 -7.03 22.12 -11.05
CA ASP A 139 -8.13 23.01 -10.69
C ASP A 139 -9.50 22.30 -10.68
N LEU A 140 -9.55 20.99 -10.97
CA LEU A 140 -10.78 20.22 -10.98
C LEU A 140 -11.17 19.81 -9.56
N GLU A 141 -12.48 19.67 -9.33
CA GLU A 141 -13.00 19.05 -8.11
C GLU A 141 -12.95 17.53 -8.21
N PRO A 142 -12.77 16.79 -7.10
CA PRO A 142 -12.77 15.33 -7.08
C PRO A 142 -14.04 14.70 -7.68
N ALA A 143 -15.18 15.38 -7.59
CA ALA A 143 -16.45 14.92 -8.13
C ALA A 143 -16.46 14.85 -9.67
N SER A 144 -15.67 15.68 -10.36
CA SER A 144 -15.58 15.68 -11.81
C SER A 144 -14.64 14.61 -12.39
N LEU A 145 -13.89 13.90 -11.53
CA LEU A 145 -12.97 12.86 -11.95
C LEU A 145 -13.68 11.51 -12.14
N SER A 146 -13.24 10.72 -13.12
CA SER A 146 -13.61 9.30 -13.20
C SER A 146 -13.10 8.51 -12.01
N GLY A 147 -13.60 7.29 -11.78
CA GLY A 147 -13.13 6.41 -10.71
C GLY A 147 -11.61 6.19 -10.72
N GLY A 148 -11.05 5.86 -11.90
CA GLY A 148 -9.62 5.66 -12.08
C GLY A 148 -8.81 6.96 -11.89
N MET A 149 -9.32 8.11 -12.33
CA MET A 149 -8.67 9.40 -12.07
C MET A 149 -8.65 9.74 -10.59
N ARG A 150 -9.74 9.49 -9.85
CA ARG A 150 -9.78 9.69 -8.39
C ARG A 150 -8.75 8.83 -7.66
N LYS A 151 -8.61 7.55 -8.05
CA LYS A 151 -7.61 6.63 -7.49
C LYS A 151 -6.19 7.16 -7.73
N ARG A 152 -5.87 7.58 -8.95
CA ARG A 152 -4.56 8.16 -9.29
C ARG A 152 -4.30 9.49 -8.57
N ALA A 153 -5.29 10.36 -8.43
CA ALA A 153 -5.16 11.59 -7.64
C ALA A 153 -4.91 11.30 -6.15
N ALA A 154 -5.53 10.25 -5.59
CA ALA A 154 -5.27 9.81 -4.22
C ALA A 154 -3.84 9.29 -4.03
N ILE A 155 -3.29 8.55 -5.02
CA ILE A 155 -1.86 8.16 -5.04
C ILE A 155 -0.97 9.39 -5.13
N ALA A 156 -1.28 10.35 -6.01
CA ALA A 156 -0.51 11.60 -6.12
C ALA A 156 -0.48 12.37 -4.80
N ARG A 157 -1.61 12.40 -4.05
CA ARG A 157 -1.65 13.00 -2.73
C ARG A 157 -0.82 12.22 -1.72
N ALA A 158 -0.85 10.89 -1.76
CA ALA A 158 0.00 10.06 -0.91
C ALA A 158 1.50 10.31 -1.17
N LEU A 159 1.87 10.66 -2.41
CA LEU A 159 3.24 11.02 -2.81
C LEU A 159 3.64 12.47 -2.47
N ALA A 160 2.75 13.28 -1.89
CA ALA A 160 2.95 14.72 -1.74
C ALA A 160 4.20 15.13 -0.95
N LEU A 161 4.64 14.30 0.00
CA LEU A 161 5.81 14.54 0.85
C LEU A 161 7.04 13.70 0.44
N ASP A 162 7.06 13.14 -0.78
CA ASP A 162 8.13 12.26 -1.27
C ASP A 162 8.46 11.08 -0.33
N PRO A 163 7.44 10.31 0.10
CA PRO A 163 7.65 9.24 1.05
C PRO A 163 8.45 8.09 0.44
N GLN A 164 9.24 7.39 1.28
CA GLN A 164 9.96 6.18 0.88
C GLN A 164 9.03 4.98 0.70
N LEU A 165 7.85 5.01 1.32
CA LEU A 165 6.90 3.91 1.40
C LEU A 165 5.48 4.38 1.10
N LEU A 166 4.75 3.64 0.25
CA LEU A 166 3.34 3.85 -0.02
C LEU A 166 2.51 2.68 0.48
N TYR A 167 1.47 2.98 1.22
CA TYR A 167 0.41 2.04 1.59
C TYR A 167 -0.82 2.27 0.72
N LEU A 168 -1.24 1.25 -0.01
CA LEU A 168 -2.38 1.30 -0.93
C LEU A 168 -3.43 0.28 -0.51
N ASP A 169 -4.58 0.75 -0.06
CA ASP A 169 -5.72 -0.11 0.33
C ASP A 169 -6.68 -0.24 -0.84
N GLU A 170 -6.72 -1.41 -1.49
CA GLU A 170 -7.59 -1.76 -2.62
C GLU A 170 -7.52 -0.73 -3.77
N PRO A 171 -6.34 -0.44 -4.32
CA PRO A 171 -6.18 0.66 -5.28
C PRO A 171 -6.92 0.43 -6.59
N SER A 172 -7.02 -0.79 -7.09
CA SER A 172 -7.69 -1.16 -8.35
C SER A 172 -9.18 -1.51 -8.19
N SER A 173 -9.67 -1.66 -6.95
CA SER A 173 -11.05 -2.04 -6.67
C SER A 173 -12.07 -1.15 -7.39
N GLY A 174 -13.01 -1.78 -8.12
CA GLY A 174 -14.07 -1.09 -8.86
C GLY A 174 -13.61 -0.40 -10.15
N LEU A 175 -12.40 -0.63 -10.61
CA LEU A 175 -11.94 -0.22 -11.93
C LEU A 175 -12.23 -1.31 -12.98
N ASP A 176 -12.42 -0.88 -14.21
CA ASP A 176 -12.40 -1.81 -15.34
C ASP A 176 -10.96 -2.33 -15.57
N PRO A 177 -10.79 -3.47 -16.29
CA PRO A 177 -9.48 -4.10 -16.46
C PRO A 177 -8.42 -3.19 -17.10
N VAL A 178 -8.82 -2.29 -18.01
CA VAL A 178 -7.86 -1.37 -18.66
C VAL A 178 -7.34 -0.33 -17.66
N ASN A 179 -8.22 0.23 -16.84
CA ASN A 179 -7.81 1.19 -15.82
C ASN A 179 -7.06 0.52 -14.66
N ALA A 180 -7.37 -0.73 -14.31
CA ALA A 180 -6.60 -1.52 -13.34
C ALA A 180 -5.17 -1.75 -13.86
N ALA A 181 -4.99 -2.22 -15.09
CA ALA A 181 -3.67 -2.43 -15.69
C ALA A 181 -2.84 -1.13 -15.77
N ARG A 182 -3.45 0.03 -16.08
CA ARG A 182 -2.77 1.33 -16.06
C ARG A 182 -2.31 1.72 -14.63
N LEU A 183 -3.08 1.35 -13.62
CA LEU A 183 -2.72 1.60 -12.23
C LEU A 183 -1.56 0.70 -11.80
N ASP A 184 -1.55 -0.56 -12.21
CA ASP A 184 -0.45 -1.50 -11.98
C ASP A 184 0.85 -0.99 -12.65
N GLU A 185 0.77 -0.50 -13.88
CA GLU A 185 1.90 0.13 -14.56
C GLU A 185 2.41 1.36 -13.81
N LEU A 186 1.51 2.21 -13.29
CA LEU A 186 1.88 3.35 -12.46
C LEU A 186 2.64 2.89 -11.21
N ILE A 187 2.16 1.88 -10.48
CA ILE A 187 2.82 1.32 -9.29
C ILE A 187 4.24 0.84 -9.63
N LEU A 188 4.39 0.09 -10.73
CA LEU A 188 5.70 -0.37 -11.18
C LEU A 188 6.63 0.79 -11.57
N ASN A 189 6.10 1.85 -12.18
CA ASN A 189 6.88 3.03 -12.55
C ASN A 189 7.36 3.81 -11.33
N LEU A 190 6.50 3.99 -10.31
CA LEU A 190 6.88 4.59 -9.03
C LEU A 190 8.00 3.81 -8.35
N ARG A 191 7.91 2.49 -8.32
CA ARG A 191 8.97 1.63 -7.80
C ARG A 191 10.28 1.77 -8.60
N ARG A 192 10.21 1.64 -9.93
CA ARG A 192 11.42 1.61 -10.80
C ARG A 192 12.15 2.94 -10.85
N HIS A 193 11.41 4.04 -10.93
CA HIS A 193 12.00 5.36 -11.19
C HIS A 193 12.20 6.19 -9.93
N LEU A 194 11.38 5.99 -8.89
CA LEU A 194 11.51 6.72 -7.64
C LEU A 194 12.09 5.86 -6.50
N GLY A 195 12.28 4.56 -6.72
CA GLY A 195 12.73 3.64 -5.67
C GLY A 195 11.70 3.47 -4.54
N THR A 196 10.45 3.87 -4.77
CA THR A 196 9.38 3.81 -3.76
C THR A 196 9.04 2.38 -3.42
N THR A 197 9.02 2.05 -2.14
CA THR A 197 8.48 0.79 -1.64
C THR A 197 6.96 0.87 -1.62
N VAL A 198 6.27 -0.18 -2.05
CA VAL A 198 4.81 -0.20 -2.07
C VAL A 198 4.30 -1.37 -1.24
N VAL A 199 3.40 -1.10 -0.30
CA VAL A 199 2.60 -2.11 0.41
C VAL A 199 1.17 -1.99 -0.07
N MET A 200 0.66 -3.04 -0.71
CA MET A 200 -0.67 -3.04 -1.31
C MET A 200 -1.54 -4.12 -0.69
N VAL A 201 -2.74 -3.73 -0.28
CA VAL A 201 -3.82 -4.68 0.05
C VAL A 201 -4.69 -4.81 -1.18
N THR A 202 -4.93 -6.03 -1.65
CA THR A 202 -5.85 -6.27 -2.76
C THR A 202 -6.43 -7.69 -2.75
N HIS A 203 -7.54 -7.87 -3.43
CA HIS A 203 -8.12 -9.16 -3.80
C HIS A 203 -8.08 -9.42 -5.32
N GLU A 204 -7.54 -8.48 -6.09
CA GLU A 204 -7.40 -8.55 -7.55
C GLU A 204 -6.14 -9.36 -7.91
N ILE A 205 -6.31 -10.66 -8.20
CA ILE A 205 -5.18 -11.57 -8.40
C ILE A 205 -4.36 -11.24 -9.65
N GLU A 206 -4.99 -10.70 -10.70
CA GLU A 206 -4.27 -10.24 -11.89
C GLU A 206 -3.24 -9.16 -11.53
N SER A 207 -3.63 -8.16 -10.72
CA SER A 207 -2.72 -7.14 -10.20
C SER A 207 -1.61 -7.75 -9.34
N VAL A 208 -1.91 -8.77 -8.50
CA VAL A 208 -0.89 -9.46 -7.71
C VAL A 208 0.22 -10.02 -8.60
N PHE A 209 -0.14 -10.75 -9.67
CA PHE A 209 0.85 -11.30 -10.60
C PHE A 209 1.56 -10.22 -11.44
N ALA A 210 0.90 -9.09 -11.68
CA ALA A 210 1.48 -7.99 -12.46
C ALA A 210 2.55 -7.21 -11.67
N VAL A 211 2.33 -6.96 -10.37
CA VAL A 211 3.16 -6.00 -9.63
C VAL A 211 3.96 -6.58 -8.47
N ALA A 212 3.53 -7.70 -7.83
CA ALA A 212 4.08 -8.15 -6.57
C ALA A 212 5.49 -8.77 -6.71
N ASP A 213 6.42 -8.36 -5.87
CA ASP A 213 7.66 -9.09 -5.63
C ASP A 213 7.45 -10.19 -4.59
N ARG A 214 6.70 -9.89 -3.52
CA ARG A 214 6.35 -10.82 -2.44
C ARG A 214 4.89 -10.65 -2.05
N VAL A 215 4.26 -11.76 -1.72
CA VAL A 215 2.86 -11.85 -1.30
C VAL A 215 2.79 -12.46 0.09
N LEU A 216 2.15 -11.73 1.00
CA LEU A 216 1.75 -12.21 2.32
C LEU A 216 0.30 -12.69 2.25
N TYR A 217 0.06 -13.96 2.53
CA TYR A 217 -1.30 -14.51 2.61
C TYR A 217 -1.75 -14.59 4.07
N LEU A 218 -2.88 -13.91 4.38
CA LEU A 218 -3.56 -13.98 5.67
C LEU A 218 -4.68 -15.02 5.61
N ASP A 219 -4.59 -16.02 6.47
CA ASP A 219 -5.63 -17.05 6.59
C ASP A 219 -6.75 -16.61 7.55
N GLU A 220 -7.99 -16.84 7.14
CA GLU A 220 -9.16 -16.48 7.95
C GLU A 220 -9.44 -17.50 9.07
N LYS A 221 -9.13 -18.78 8.86
CA LYS A 221 -9.41 -19.87 9.81
C LYS A 221 -8.31 -19.96 10.85
N GLU A 222 -7.06 -20.02 10.40
CA GLU A 222 -5.87 -20.10 11.26
C GLU A 222 -5.60 -18.81 12.03
N LYS A 223 -6.17 -17.68 11.55
CA LYS A 223 -5.97 -16.34 12.11
C LYS A 223 -4.48 -15.96 12.20
N THR A 224 -3.72 -16.32 11.16
CA THR A 224 -2.30 -15.98 11.05
C THR A 224 -1.88 -15.90 9.57
N MET A 225 -0.65 -15.51 9.33
CA MET A 225 -0.04 -15.63 8.01
C MET A 225 0.36 -17.09 7.75
N THR A 226 -0.02 -17.63 6.61
CA THR A 226 0.33 -19.02 6.25
C THR A 226 1.31 -19.12 5.09
N ALA A 227 1.57 -18.01 4.40
CA ALA A 227 2.56 -17.96 3.33
C ALA A 227 3.12 -16.55 3.13
N LEU A 228 4.41 -16.49 2.74
CA LEU A 228 5.09 -15.26 2.34
C LEU A 228 6.20 -15.60 1.34
N ASP A 229 5.97 -15.36 0.05
CA ASP A 229 6.95 -15.57 -1.02
C ASP A 229 6.52 -14.82 -2.29
N ALA A 230 7.30 -14.97 -3.38
CA ALA A 230 6.93 -14.49 -4.71
C ALA A 230 5.65 -15.19 -5.22
N PRO A 231 4.76 -14.50 -5.96
CA PRO A 231 3.51 -15.09 -6.45
C PRO A 231 3.68 -16.43 -7.18
N ALA A 232 4.70 -16.54 -8.04
CA ALA A 232 5.00 -17.77 -8.79
C ALA A 232 5.40 -18.92 -7.86
N ALA A 233 6.27 -18.67 -6.87
CA ALA A 233 6.68 -19.68 -5.90
C ALA A 233 5.50 -20.16 -5.05
N LEU A 234 4.61 -19.23 -4.64
CA LEU A 234 3.38 -19.58 -3.92
C LEU A 234 2.41 -20.41 -4.76
N LEU A 235 2.34 -20.16 -6.06
CA LEU A 235 1.50 -20.95 -6.97
C LEU A 235 2.05 -22.38 -7.12
N ASP A 236 3.38 -22.53 -7.20
CA ASP A 236 4.03 -23.82 -7.43
C ASP A 236 4.09 -24.68 -6.15
N HIS A 237 4.50 -24.08 -5.02
CA HIS A 237 4.87 -24.80 -3.81
C HIS A 237 4.15 -24.31 -2.54
N GLY A 238 3.27 -23.30 -2.64
CA GLY A 238 2.54 -22.76 -1.50
C GLY A 238 1.53 -23.76 -0.90
N PRO A 239 1.02 -23.49 0.29
CA PRO A 239 -0.08 -24.23 0.89
C PRO A 239 -1.28 -24.36 -0.07
N GLU A 240 -2.05 -25.44 0.04
CA GLU A 240 -3.18 -25.70 -0.87
C GLU A 240 -4.19 -24.54 -0.91
N ALA A 241 -4.54 -23.98 0.24
CA ALA A 241 -5.46 -22.83 0.33
C ALA A 241 -4.93 -21.59 -0.41
N VAL A 242 -3.61 -21.34 -0.35
CA VAL A 242 -2.94 -20.23 -1.03
C VAL A 242 -2.94 -20.44 -2.54
N ARG A 243 -2.58 -21.65 -2.98
CA ARG A 243 -2.60 -22.02 -4.40
C ARG A 243 -4.02 -21.92 -4.99
N ALA A 244 -5.01 -22.44 -4.29
CA ALA A 244 -6.40 -22.34 -4.70
C ALA A 244 -6.85 -20.89 -4.83
N PHE A 245 -6.48 -20.03 -3.86
CA PHE A 245 -6.77 -18.59 -3.90
C PHE A 245 -6.12 -17.89 -5.10
N LEU A 246 -4.86 -18.18 -5.38
CA LEU A 246 -4.14 -17.57 -6.50
C LEU A 246 -4.62 -18.10 -7.88
N LEU A 247 -5.04 -19.37 -7.97
CA LEU A 247 -5.54 -19.97 -9.21
C LEU A 247 -6.87 -19.37 -9.68
N HIS A 248 -7.76 -18.96 -8.75
CA HIS A 248 -9.06 -18.38 -9.09
C HIS A 248 -8.98 -17.06 -9.88
N GLY A 249 -7.83 -16.41 -9.92
CA GLY A 249 -7.63 -15.17 -10.66
C GLY A 249 -6.33 -15.14 -11.48
N ALA A 250 -5.65 -16.29 -11.64
CA ALA A 250 -4.46 -16.34 -12.48
C ALA A 250 -4.84 -16.06 -13.95
N PRO A 251 -4.08 -15.20 -14.67
CA PRO A 251 -4.35 -14.90 -16.06
C PRO A 251 -4.30 -16.20 -16.88
N THR A 252 -5.43 -16.54 -17.53
CA THR A 252 -5.56 -17.68 -18.44
C THR A 252 -4.68 -17.45 -19.68
N GLY A 253 -3.36 -17.74 -19.59
CA GLY A 253 -2.46 -17.51 -20.72
C GLY A 253 -0.99 -17.80 -20.49
N LYS A 254 -0.55 -18.04 -19.26
CA LYS A 254 0.76 -18.64 -18.99
C LYS A 254 0.57 -20.08 -18.54
N ALA A 255 0.20 -20.95 -19.51
CA ALA A 255 0.44 -22.37 -19.38
C ALA A 255 1.93 -22.55 -19.06
N LEU A 256 2.19 -23.20 -17.94
CA LEU A 256 3.43 -23.80 -17.53
C LEU A 256 4.15 -24.39 -18.76
N SER A 257 5.14 -23.68 -19.29
CA SER A 257 6.16 -24.31 -20.13
C SER A 257 7.20 -24.86 -19.17
N ALA A 258 7.20 -26.20 -19.13
CA ALA A 258 8.14 -27.06 -18.42
C ALA A 258 9.60 -26.74 -18.73
#